data_ce3c789f9af7d19806bf820b456ebcc3
#
_entry.id   ce3c789f9af7d19806bf820b456ebcc3
#
_cell.length_a   1.000
_cell.length_b   1.000
_cell.length_c   1.000
_cell.angle_alpha   90.00
_cell.angle_beta   90.00
_cell.angle_gamma   90.00
#
_symmetry.space_group_name_H-M   'P 1'
#
loop_
_entity.id
_entity.type
_entity.pdbx_description
1 polymer ?
#
loop_
_entity_poly.entity_id
_entity_poly.type
_entity_poly.pdbx_seq_one_letter_code
_entity_poly.pdbx_strand_id
1 'polypeptide(L)'
;MKNRRLRRRVTFCMFQNMSTFTKYIQNEEHYSEVISRIAKVRETLWIGTADIKDVYVKQDGESMPLLGQLAALLKRGVGVRLVHAKEPGPNFREDFDRFKILATDLERVMCPRVHFKMIIFDLETAYIGSANLTGAGIGMKSSLRRNFEAGILTNDPELVGAAIEQFDNLWMGMHCKNCGRQEFCGDRIK
;
A
#
# COMPACT_ATOMS: atom_id res chain seq x y z
N MET A 1 -4.54 17.18 -20.95
CA MET A 1 -3.34 17.52 -20.17
C MET A 1 -2.41 16.31 -20.21
N LYS A 2 -1.14 16.47 -20.63
CA LYS A 2 -0.21 15.38 -20.97
C LYS A 2 0.41 14.81 -19.70
N ASN A 3 0.00 13.60 -19.30
CA ASN A 3 0.63 12.83 -18.21
C ASN A 3 2.03 12.37 -18.67
N ARG A 4 3.08 13.12 -18.29
CA ARG A 4 4.47 12.67 -18.44
C ARG A 4 4.77 11.66 -17.34
N ARG A 5 4.53 10.38 -17.60
CA ARG A 5 5.10 9.28 -16.80
C ARG A 5 6.62 9.28 -17.02
N LEU A 6 7.36 9.88 -16.07
CA LEU A 6 8.82 9.84 -16.05
C LEU A 6 9.24 8.38 -15.81
N ARG A 7 9.86 7.77 -16.83
CA ARG A 7 10.64 6.53 -16.66
C ARG A 7 11.90 6.87 -15.85
N ARG A 8 11.83 6.81 -14.53
CA ARG A 8 13.04 6.72 -13.72
C ARG A 8 13.48 5.26 -13.75
N ARG A 9 14.56 4.98 -14.49
CA ARG A 9 15.33 3.75 -14.33
C ARG A 9 15.82 3.74 -12.89
N VAL A 10 15.37 2.76 -12.11
CA VAL A 10 15.95 2.48 -10.79
C VAL A 10 17.37 1.97 -11.05
N THR A 11 18.36 2.82 -10.83
CA THR A 11 19.75 2.43 -10.82
C THR A 11 19.96 1.64 -9.53
N PHE A 12 20.29 0.38 -9.67
CA PHE A 12 20.62 -0.53 -8.58
C PHE A 12 21.92 -0.06 -7.95
N CYS A 13 21.84 0.83 -6.97
CA CYS A 13 22.99 1.40 -6.29
C CYS A 13 23.11 0.82 -4.89
N MET A 14 24.15 0.00 -4.69
CA MET A 14 24.81 -0.40 -3.46
C MET A 14 23.93 -0.65 -2.22
N PHE A 15 23.52 -1.91 -2.05
CA PHE A 15 23.12 -2.43 -0.76
C PHE A 15 24.35 -2.51 0.15
N GLN A 16 24.55 -1.51 1.01
CA GLN A 16 25.46 -1.62 2.15
C GLN A 16 24.89 -2.68 3.09
N ASN A 17 25.75 -3.55 3.63
CA ASN A 17 25.59 -4.64 4.60
C ASN A 17 24.48 -4.45 5.67
N MET A 18 23.23 -4.40 5.28
CA MET A 18 22.13 -4.61 6.20
C MET A 18 21.86 -6.12 6.29
N SER A 19 21.86 -6.68 7.49
CA SER A 19 21.48 -8.08 7.67
C SER A 19 20.08 -8.31 7.10
N THR A 20 19.94 -9.31 6.24
CA THR A 20 18.63 -9.69 5.71
C THR A 20 17.79 -10.30 6.82
N PHE A 21 16.51 -9.98 6.83
CA PHE A 21 15.55 -10.61 7.73
C PHE A 21 14.28 -11.00 6.97
N THR A 22 13.64 -12.05 7.46
CA THR A 22 12.28 -12.41 7.08
C THR A 22 11.53 -12.79 8.35
N LYS A 23 10.50 -12.02 8.69
CA LYS A 23 9.68 -12.19 9.89
C LYS A 23 8.29 -12.66 9.49
N TYR A 24 7.80 -13.73 10.11
CA TYR A 24 6.40 -14.11 10.03
C TYR A 24 5.55 -13.12 10.83
N ILE A 25 4.46 -12.65 10.24
CA ILE A 25 3.55 -11.65 10.80
C ILE A 25 2.19 -12.29 10.96
N GLN A 26 1.60 -12.17 12.13
CA GLN A 26 0.26 -12.73 12.43
C GLN A 26 -0.60 -11.75 13.22
N ASN A 27 -1.89 -11.77 12.95
CA ASN A 27 -2.94 -11.09 13.73
C ASN A 27 -2.60 -9.60 14.02
N GLU A 28 -2.43 -9.22 15.31
CA GLU A 28 -2.12 -7.86 15.73
C GLU A 28 -0.73 -7.33 15.30
N GLU A 29 0.18 -8.23 14.95
CA GLU A 29 1.49 -7.82 14.43
C GLU A 29 1.37 -7.08 13.09
N HIS A 30 0.28 -7.29 12.33
CA HIS A 30 0.00 -6.48 11.14
C HIS A 30 -0.08 -5.00 11.49
N TYR A 31 -0.64 -4.67 12.65
CA TYR A 31 -0.67 -3.28 13.11
C TYR A 31 0.68 -2.84 13.66
N SER A 32 1.22 -3.56 14.64
CA SER A 32 2.42 -3.14 15.39
C SER A 32 3.71 -3.17 14.57
N GLU A 33 3.82 -4.09 13.60
CA GLU A 33 5.05 -4.29 12.83
C GLU A 33 4.96 -3.76 11.38
N VAL A 34 3.76 -3.73 10.81
CA VAL A 34 3.60 -3.35 9.40
C VAL A 34 3.02 -1.94 9.28
N ILE A 35 1.83 -1.69 9.83
CA ILE A 35 1.17 -0.39 9.69
C ILE A 35 1.95 0.72 10.40
N SER A 36 2.54 0.45 11.56
CA SER A 36 3.38 1.42 12.29
C SER A 36 4.61 1.90 11.50
N ARG A 37 5.08 1.12 10.51
CA ARG A 37 6.21 1.51 9.65
C ARG A 37 5.85 2.62 8.66
N ILE A 38 4.57 2.76 8.29
CA ILE A 38 4.13 3.76 7.32
C ILE A 38 4.61 5.17 7.70
N ALA A 39 4.50 5.53 8.97
CA ALA A 39 4.94 6.85 9.45
C ALA A 39 6.45 7.13 9.26
N LYS A 40 7.27 6.07 9.15
CA LYS A 40 8.74 6.14 9.07
C LYS A 40 9.28 6.12 7.64
N VAL A 41 8.41 6.00 6.64
CA VAL A 41 8.80 6.01 5.21
C VAL A 41 9.44 7.35 4.85
N ARG A 42 10.51 7.30 4.05
CA ARG A 42 11.34 8.44 3.71
C ARG A 42 11.20 8.89 2.27
N GLU A 43 11.07 7.94 1.33
CA GLU A 43 11.12 8.21 -0.11
C GLU A 43 9.85 7.76 -0.83
N THR A 44 9.43 6.50 -0.63
CA THR A 44 8.30 5.96 -1.38
C THR A 44 7.55 4.87 -0.60
N LEU A 45 6.23 4.88 -0.76
CA LEU A 45 5.32 3.90 -0.18
C LEU A 45 4.38 3.36 -1.25
N TRP A 46 4.43 2.05 -1.50
CA TRP A 46 3.50 1.39 -2.41
C TRP A 46 2.57 0.48 -1.63
N ILE A 47 1.28 0.64 -1.83
CA ILE A 47 0.24 -0.10 -1.12
C ILE A 47 -0.64 -0.81 -2.14
N GLY A 48 -0.77 -2.12 -2.02
CA GLY A 48 -1.70 -2.93 -2.79
C GLY A 48 -2.63 -3.72 -1.87
N THR A 49 -3.94 -3.62 -2.08
CA THR A 49 -4.95 -4.31 -1.26
C THR A 49 -6.23 -4.58 -2.04
N ALA A 50 -6.91 -5.68 -1.76
CA ALA A 50 -8.20 -5.93 -2.39
C ALA A 50 -9.32 -5.06 -1.78
N ASP A 51 -9.24 -4.79 -0.49
CA ASP A 51 -10.21 -3.96 0.23
C ASP A 51 -9.51 -2.93 1.11
N ILE A 52 -9.97 -1.69 1.05
CA ILE A 52 -9.51 -0.61 1.91
C ILE A 52 -10.72 0.06 2.56
N LYS A 53 -10.64 0.31 3.85
CA LYS A 53 -11.66 1.02 4.62
C LYS A 53 -11.04 2.16 5.40
N ASP A 54 -11.89 2.94 6.04
CA ASP A 54 -11.47 3.88 7.06
C ASP A 54 -10.77 3.12 8.20
N VAL A 55 -9.47 3.30 8.28
CA VAL A 55 -8.62 2.68 9.29
C VAL A 55 -7.99 3.79 10.10
N TYR A 56 -8.10 3.71 11.42
CA TYR A 56 -7.46 4.64 12.33
C TYR A 56 -6.17 4.06 12.85
N VAL A 57 -5.13 4.87 12.92
CA VAL A 57 -3.81 4.49 13.40
C VAL A 57 -3.42 5.37 14.58
N LYS A 58 -2.66 4.84 15.52
CA LYS A 58 -2.11 5.62 16.62
C LYS A 58 -0.74 6.15 16.22
N GLN A 59 -0.56 7.45 16.37
CA GLN A 59 0.72 8.13 16.21
C GLN A 59 0.88 9.12 17.34
N ASP A 60 1.99 9.06 18.07
CA ASP A 60 2.31 9.95 19.19
C ASP A 60 1.20 10.03 20.27
N GLY A 61 0.50 8.91 20.51
CA GLY A 61 -0.59 8.82 21.47
C GLY A 61 -1.96 9.25 20.94
N GLU A 62 -2.02 9.88 19.77
CA GLU A 62 -3.28 10.29 19.13
C GLU A 62 -3.74 9.28 18.07
N SER A 63 -5.06 9.19 17.89
CA SER A 63 -5.68 8.36 16.85
C SER A 63 -6.01 9.22 15.65
N MET A 64 -5.47 8.84 14.47
CA MET A 64 -5.74 9.53 13.21
C MET A 64 -6.13 8.53 12.11
N PRO A 65 -6.89 8.96 11.09
CA PRO A 65 -7.12 8.13 9.90
C PRO A 65 -5.79 7.76 9.23
N LEU A 66 -5.69 6.53 8.70
CA LEU A 66 -4.54 6.13 7.87
C LEU A 66 -4.32 7.11 6.69
N LEU A 67 -5.41 7.61 6.11
CA LEU A 67 -5.35 8.64 5.06
C LEU A 67 -4.66 9.93 5.54
N GLY A 68 -4.79 10.27 6.82
CA GLY A 68 -4.05 11.38 7.43
C GLY A 68 -2.54 11.13 7.46
N GLN A 69 -2.11 9.89 7.75
CA GLN A 69 -0.69 9.52 7.66
C GLN A 69 -0.19 9.62 6.21
N LEU A 70 -0.96 9.11 5.23
CA LEU A 70 -0.59 9.23 3.82
C LEU A 70 -0.48 10.70 3.40
N ALA A 71 -1.41 11.54 3.83
CA ALA A 71 -1.35 12.99 3.59
C ALA A 71 -0.11 13.63 4.22
N ALA A 72 0.30 13.20 5.41
CA ALA A 72 1.52 13.68 6.06
C ALA A 72 2.79 13.24 5.30
N LEU A 73 2.82 12.02 4.76
CA LEU A 73 3.90 11.53 3.89
C LEU A 73 4.02 12.37 2.62
N LEU A 74 2.91 12.59 1.92
CA LEU A 74 2.87 13.42 0.70
C LEU A 74 3.36 14.85 0.96
N LYS A 75 2.97 15.47 2.09
CA LYS A 75 3.48 16.79 2.49
C LYS A 75 4.99 16.83 2.72
N ARG A 76 5.60 15.69 3.09
CA ARG A 76 7.06 15.55 3.22
C ARG A 76 7.76 15.24 1.90
N GLY A 77 7.02 15.13 0.79
CA GLY A 77 7.56 14.79 -0.52
C GLY A 77 7.74 13.29 -0.78
N VAL A 78 7.19 12.42 0.08
CA VAL A 78 7.20 10.97 -0.11
C VAL A 78 6.24 10.60 -1.25
N GLY A 79 6.69 9.82 -2.23
CA GLY A 79 5.85 9.29 -3.28
C GLY A 79 4.94 8.18 -2.74
N VAL A 80 3.62 8.30 -2.90
CA VAL A 80 2.68 7.28 -2.42
C VAL A 80 1.85 6.73 -3.57
N ARG A 81 1.91 5.40 -3.78
CA ARG A 81 1.09 4.65 -4.74
C ARG A 81 0.11 3.75 -4.02
N LEU A 82 -1.16 3.83 -4.41
CA LEU A 82 -2.22 2.98 -3.87
C LEU A 82 -2.95 2.25 -4.99
N VAL A 83 -2.94 0.91 -4.96
CA VAL A 83 -3.76 0.07 -5.83
C VAL A 83 -4.78 -0.68 -5.00
N HIS A 84 -6.04 -0.62 -5.39
CA HIS A 84 -7.11 -1.35 -4.71
C HIS A 84 -8.15 -1.89 -5.69
N ALA A 85 -8.96 -2.90 -5.24
CA ALA A 85 -9.82 -3.63 -6.17
C ALA A 85 -11.17 -2.96 -6.40
N LYS A 86 -11.71 -2.26 -5.42
CA LYS A 86 -13.07 -1.70 -5.46
C LYS A 86 -13.13 -0.33 -4.82
N GLU A 87 -14.16 0.42 -5.19
CA GLU A 87 -14.42 1.74 -4.60
C GLU A 87 -14.69 1.61 -3.10
N PRO A 88 -13.98 2.37 -2.26
CA PRO A 88 -14.18 2.36 -0.82
C PRO A 88 -15.53 2.97 -0.40
N GLY A 89 -15.97 2.63 0.82
CA GLY A 89 -17.21 3.13 1.38
C GLY A 89 -17.21 4.62 1.76
N PRO A 90 -18.37 5.17 2.18
CA PRO A 90 -18.54 6.60 2.45
C PRO A 90 -17.59 7.16 3.50
N ASN A 91 -17.33 6.46 4.60
CA ASN A 91 -16.41 6.94 5.65
C ASN A 91 -14.99 7.16 5.13
N PHE A 92 -14.50 6.25 4.25
CA PHE A 92 -13.22 6.46 3.59
C PHE A 92 -13.23 7.71 2.71
N ARG A 93 -14.35 7.99 2.01
CA ARG A 93 -14.48 9.18 1.18
C ARG A 93 -14.45 10.45 2.01
N GLU A 94 -15.16 10.49 3.14
CA GLU A 94 -15.14 11.63 4.08
C GLU A 94 -13.72 11.93 4.55
N ASP A 95 -12.97 10.90 4.95
CA ASP A 95 -11.56 11.06 5.35
C ASP A 95 -10.67 11.46 4.16
N PHE A 96 -10.92 10.94 2.96
CA PHE A 96 -10.18 11.30 1.75
C PHE A 96 -10.39 12.79 1.41
N ASP A 97 -11.64 13.27 1.41
CA ASP A 97 -11.99 14.65 1.07
C ASP A 97 -11.47 15.66 2.11
N ARG A 98 -11.30 15.22 3.36
CA ARG A 98 -10.70 16.03 4.45
C ARG A 98 -9.26 16.43 4.14
N PHE A 99 -8.50 15.59 3.44
CA PHE A 99 -7.09 15.81 3.13
C PHE A 99 -6.90 16.12 1.64
N LYS A 100 -7.07 17.38 1.24
CA LYS A 100 -7.02 17.81 -0.18
C LYS A 100 -5.79 17.34 -0.96
N ILE A 101 -4.63 17.22 -0.30
CA ILE A 101 -3.38 16.72 -0.93
C ILE A 101 -3.53 15.30 -1.48
N LEU A 102 -4.44 14.48 -0.93
CA LEU A 102 -4.68 13.13 -1.45
C LEU A 102 -5.28 13.17 -2.86
N ALA A 103 -6.09 14.17 -3.18
CA ALA A 103 -6.70 14.29 -4.49
C ALA A 103 -5.71 14.76 -5.57
N THR A 104 -4.63 15.44 -5.19
CA THR A 104 -3.63 16.00 -6.13
C THR A 104 -2.39 15.13 -6.24
N ASP A 105 -1.90 14.58 -5.14
CA ASP A 105 -0.55 14.02 -5.04
C ASP A 105 -0.54 12.50 -4.78
N LEU A 106 -1.65 11.91 -4.29
CA LEU A 106 -1.74 10.46 -4.15
C LEU A 106 -1.91 9.81 -5.53
N GLU A 107 -0.93 9.01 -5.93
CA GLU A 107 -1.04 8.17 -7.11
C GLU A 107 -1.94 6.97 -6.79
N ARG A 108 -3.16 6.96 -7.35
CA ARG A 108 -4.17 5.93 -7.05
C ARG A 108 -4.65 5.25 -8.32
N VAL A 109 -4.77 3.90 -8.27
CA VAL A 109 -5.34 3.08 -9.34
C VAL A 109 -6.34 2.08 -8.76
N MET A 110 -7.51 1.98 -9.38
CA MET A 110 -8.51 0.96 -9.08
C MET A 110 -8.43 -0.15 -10.13
N CYS A 111 -8.06 -1.35 -9.70
CA CYS A 111 -8.01 -2.53 -10.55
C CYS A 111 -8.84 -3.68 -9.96
N PRO A 112 -9.97 -4.08 -10.56
CA PRO A 112 -10.87 -5.09 -9.99
C PRO A 112 -10.29 -6.51 -9.91
N ARG A 113 -9.06 -6.71 -10.41
CA ARG A 113 -8.33 -7.98 -10.33
C ARG A 113 -7.31 -8.01 -9.19
N VAL A 114 -7.08 -6.90 -8.50
CA VAL A 114 -6.14 -6.89 -7.37
C VAL A 114 -6.70 -7.71 -6.23
N HIS A 115 -5.94 -8.71 -5.83
CA HIS A 115 -6.26 -9.54 -4.66
C HIS A 115 -5.05 -9.76 -3.75
N PHE A 116 -3.85 -9.37 -4.16
CA PHE A 116 -2.70 -9.35 -3.26
C PHE A 116 -2.87 -8.28 -2.17
N LYS A 117 -2.22 -8.49 -1.03
CA LYS A 117 -2.08 -7.51 0.03
C LYS A 117 -0.59 -7.38 0.29
N MET A 118 -0.04 -6.26 -0.15
CA MET A 118 1.37 -5.95 0.00
C MET A 118 1.57 -4.47 0.31
N ILE A 119 2.60 -4.19 1.07
CA ILE A 119 3.08 -2.83 1.33
C ILE A 119 4.58 -2.84 1.12
N ILE A 120 5.08 -1.94 0.27
CA ILE A 120 6.50 -1.82 -0.03
C ILE A 120 6.97 -0.46 0.52
N PHE A 121 7.96 -0.49 1.38
CA PHE A 121 8.50 0.67 2.09
C PHE A 121 9.87 1.02 1.51
N ASP A 122 10.04 2.20 0.97
CA ASP A 122 11.28 2.76 0.41
C ASP A 122 11.98 1.84 -0.64
N LEU A 123 11.24 0.90 -1.24
CA LEU A 123 11.73 -0.17 -2.11
C LEU A 123 12.80 -1.08 -1.45
N GLU A 124 12.89 -1.06 -0.13
CA GLU A 124 13.88 -1.79 0.68
C GLU A 124 13.25 -2.88 1.54
N THR A 125 11.99 -2.72 1.92
CA THR A 125 11.27 -3.67 2.79
C THR A 125 9.88 -3.92 2.21
N ALA A 126 9.41 -5.17 2.23
CA ALA A 126 8.07 -5.53 1.78
C ALA A 126 7.31 -6.32 2.85
N TYR A 127 6.05 -5.99 3.04
CA TYR A 127 5.05 -6.87 3.64
C TYR A 127 4.26 -7.53 2.51
N ILE A 128 4.08 -8.86 2.61
CA ILE A 128 3.27 -9.65 1.70
C ILE A 128 2.41 -10.59 2.56
N GLY A 129 1.08 -10.57 2.38
CA GLY A 129 0.23 -11.38 3.24
C GLY A 129 -1.24 -11.41 2.83
N SER A 130 -2.07 -11.79 3.80
CA SER A 130 -3.52 -11.94 3.62
C SER A 130 -4.33 -10.72 4.08
N ALA A 131 -3.76 -9.83 4.93
CA ALA A 131 -4.48 -8.75 5.60
C ALA A 131 -4.85 -7.60 4.65
N ASN A 132 -6.14 -7.42 4.42
CA ASN A 132 -6.65 -6.20 3.79
C ASN A 132 -6.47 -4.98 4.72
N LEU A 133 -6.42 -3.79 4.15
CA LEU A 133 -6.40 -2.53 4.90
C LEU A 133 -7.78 -2.20 5.49
N THR A 134 -8.18 -3.02 6.44
CA THR A 134 -9.43 -2.90 7.20
C THR A 134 -9.13 -3.09 8.68
N GLY A 135 -9.92 -2.50 9.57
CA GLY A 135 -9.67 -2.61 11.00
C GLY A 135 -9.64 -4.06 11.54
N ALA A 136 -10.36 -4.99 10.90
CA ALA A 136 -10.31 -6.41 11.24
C ALA A 136 -9.05 -7.09 10.67
N GLY A 137 -8.68 -6.76 9.44
CA GLY A 137 -7.51 -7.35 8.77
C GLY A 137 -6.19 -6.95 9.40
N ILE A 138 -6.01 -5.68 9.73
CA ILE A 138 -4.75 -5.20 10.33
C ILE A 138 -4.68 -5.39 11.87
N GLY A 139 -5.59 -6.15 12.48
CA GLY A 139 -5.52 -6.50 13.88
C GLY A 139 -5.96 -5.41 14.87
N MET A 140 -6.60 -4.32 14.43
CA MET A 140 -7.07 -3.23 15.31
C MET A 140 -8.34 -3.55 16.10
N LYS A 141 -9.14 -4.51 15.63
CA LYS A 141 -10.32 -4.97 16.37
C LYS A 141 -9.92 -5.83 17.56
N SER A 142 -10.82 -5.93 18.54
CA SER A 142 -10.62 -6.84 19.68
C SER A 142 -10.37 -8.28 19.20
N SER A 143 -9.75 -9.11 20.04
CA SER A 143 -9.44 -10.51 19.75
C SER A 143 -10.64 -11.33 19.26
N LEU A 144 -11.85 -10.96 19.68
CA LEU A 144 -13.11 -11.60 19.27
C LEU A 144 -13.66 -11.11 17.92
N ARG A 145 -13.10 -10.04 17.34
CA ARG A 145 -13.64 -9.39 16.12
C ARG A 145 -12.61 -9.19 15.02
N ARG A 146 -11.35 -9.46 15.26
CA ARG A 146 -10.29 -9.39 14.24
C ARG A 146 -10.25 -10.69 13.44
N ASN A 147 -9.77 -10.60 12.21
CA ASN A 147 -9.48 -11.77 11.41
C ASN A 147 -8.22 -12.48 11.92
N PHE A 148 -8.11 -13.78 11.63
CA PHE A 148 -6.83 -14.48 11.65
C PHE A 148 -6.13 -14.24 10.33
N GLU A 149 -5.06 -13.46 10.35
CA GLU A 149 -4.30 -13.07 9.17
C GLU A 149 -2.85 -13.50 9.33
N ALA A 150 -2.20 -13.76 8.20
CA ALA A 150 -0.80 -14.17 8.14
C ALA A 150 -0.07 -13.43 7.02
N GLY A 151 1.24 -13.26 7.19
CA GLY A 151 2.09 -12.66 6.17
C GLY A 151 3.55 -12.75 6.52
N ILE A 152 4.37 -12.17 5.69
CA ILE A 152 5.80 -11.98 5.94
C ILE A 152 6.15 -10.50 5.81
N LEU A 153 7.08 -10.05 6.63
CA LEU A 153 7.77 -8.77 6.51
C LEU A 153 9.24 -9.08 6.27
N THR A 154 9.81 -8.56 5.20
CA THR A 154 11.16 -8.91 4.79
C THR A 154 11.89 -7.76 4.13
N ASN A 155 13.21 -7.73 4.24
CA ASN A 155 14.12 -6.94 3.41
C ASN A 155 15.01 -7.84 2.53
N ASP A 156 14.64 -9.10 2.34
CA ASP A 156 15.32 -9.97 1.39
C ASP A 156 15.19 -9.39 -0.03
N PRO A 157 16.33 -9.14 -0.74
CA PRO A 157 16.30 -8.44 -2.01
C PRO A 157 15.54 -9.19 -3.12
N GLU A 158 15.52 -10.51 -3.09
CA GLU A 158 14.80 -11.32 -4.10
C GLU A 158 13.30 -11.20 -3.88
N LEU A 159 12.84 -11.33 -2.63
CA LEU A 159 11.42 -11.20 -2.28
C LEU A 159 10.92 -9.78 -2.49
N VAL A 160 11.69 -8.78 -2.07
CA VAL A 160 11.35 -7.36 -2.28
C VAL A 160 11.32 -7.03 -3.77
N GLY A 161 12.32 -7.50 -4.54
CA GLY A 161 12.37 -7.31 -5.99
C GLY A 161 11.17 -7.93 -6.70
N ALA A 162 10.78 -9.16 -6.34
CA ALA A 162 9.60 -9.82 -6.89
C ALA A 162 8.29 -9.07 -6.57
N ALA A 163 8.15 -8.55 -5.34
CA ALA A 163 6.99 -7.75 -4.95
C ALA A 163 6.91 -6.42 -5.72
N ILE A 164 8.04 -5.74 -5.91
CA ILE A 164 8.16 -4.51 -6.71
C ILE A 164 7.75 -4.80 -8.16
N GLU A 165 8.30 -5.84 -8.77
CA GLU A 165 8.01 -6.23 -10.16
C GLU A 165 6.51 -6.53 -10.34
N GLN A 166 5.92 -7.32 -9.45
CA GLN A 166 4.49 -7.65 -9.50
C GLN A 166 3.61 -6.40 -9.39
N PHE A 167 3.94 -5.50 -8.46
CA PHE A 167 3.20 -4.25 -8.27
C PHE A 167 3.34 -3.34 -9.50
N ASP A 168 4.56 -3.14 -9.99
CA ASP A 168 4.85 -2.22 -11.10
C ASP A 168 4.26 -2.73 -12.43
N ASN A 169 4.32 -4.03 -12.70
CA ASN A 169 3.67 -4.65 -13.86
C ASN A 169 2.16 -4.37 -13.89
N LEU A 170 1.50 -4.43 -12.73
CA LEU A 170 0.09 -4.07 -12.63
C LEU A 170 -0.11 -2.56 -12.79
N TRP A 171 0.71 -1.75 -12.10
CA TRP A 171 0.68 -0.30 -12.16
C TRP A 171 0.85 0.24 -13.57
N MET A 172 1.77 -0.33 -14.32
CA MET A 172 2.05 0.02 -15.71
C MET A 172 1.01 -0.52 -16.71
N GLY A 173 0.04 -1.31 -16.23
CA GLY A 173 -1.03 -1.85 -17.06
C GLY A 173 -0.60 -2.96 -18.03
N MET A 174 0.47 -3.70 -17.71
CA MET A 174 0.97 -4.79 -18.56
C MET A 174 -0.10 -5.86 -18.86
N HIS A 175 -1.11 -5.97 -18.01
CA HIS A 175 -2.20 -6.93 -18.14
C HIS A 175 -3.51 -6.31 -18.66
N CYS A 176 -3.53 -5.02 -19.03
CA CYS A 176 -4.78 -4.32 -19.40
C CYS A 176 -5.30 -4.68 -20.78
N LYS A 177 -4.41 -4.87 -21.77
CA LYS A 177 -4.78 -5.08 -23.19
C LYS A 177 -5.79 -6.22 -23.39
N ASN A 178 -5.60 -7.36 -22.70
CA ASN A 178 -6.45 -8.54 -22.81
C ASN A 178 -7.19 -8.85 -21.50
N CYS A 179 -7.52 -7.83 -20.71
CA CYS A 179 -8.15 -8.01 -19.42
C CYS A 179 -9.64 -8.36 -19.58
N GLY A 180 -10.07 -9.51 -19.05
CA GLY A 180 -11.48 -9.93 -19.03
C GLY A 180 -12.37 -9.18 -18.01
N ARG A 181 -11.86 -8.16 -17.32
CA ARG A 181 -12.60 -7.36 -16.33
C ARG A 181 -12.62 -5.87 -16.69
N GLN A 182 -12.43 -5.53 -17.96
CA GLN A 182 -12.37 -4.13 -18.41
C GLN A 182 -13.64 -3.34 -18.14
N GLU A 183 -14.80 -3.99 -18.18
CA GLU A 183 -16.12 -3.38 -17.91
C GLU A 183 -16.23 -2.82 -16.48
N PHE A 184 -15.52 -3.42 -15.52
CA PHE A 184 -15.51 -3.01 -14.11
C PHE A 184 -14.30 -2.12 -13.75
N CYS A 185 -13.48 -1.77 -14.73
CA CYS A 185 -12.24 -1.03 -14.50
C CYS A 185 -12.43 0.46 -14.76
N GLY A 186 -12.28 1.30 -13.70
CA GLY A 186 -12.32 2.76 -13.82
C GLY A 186 -11.07 3.37 -14.47
N ASP A 187 -9.93 2.70 -14.32
CA ASP A 187 -8.60 3.22 -14.70
C ASP A 187 -7.97 2.43 -15.85
N ARG A 188 -8.72 2.23 -16.93
CA ARG A 188 -8.21 1.49 -18.11
C ARG A 188 -6.99 2.20 -18.71
N ILE A 189 -5.94 1.42 -18.94
CA ILE A 189 -4.86 1.81 -19.84
C ILE A 189 -5.22 1.27 -21.24
N LYS A 190 -5.38 2.18 -22.20
CA LYS A 190 -5.68 1.88 -23.61
C LYS A 190 -4.41 1.51 -24.38
#